data_c89ab570093f7d7e2b2d4d37b1252f0a
#
_entry.id   c89ab570093f7d7e2b2d4d37b1252f0a
#
_cell.length_a   1.000
_cell.length_b   1.000
_cell.length_c   1.000
_cell.angle_alpha   90.00
_cell.angle_beta   90.00
_cell.angle_gamma   90.00
#
_symmetry.space_group_name_H-M   'P 1'
#
loop_
_entity.id
_entity.type
_entity.pdbx_description
1 polymer ?
#
loop_
_entity_poly.entity_id
_entity_poly.type
_entity_poly.pdbx_seq_one_letter_code
_entity_poly.pdbx_strand_id
1 'polypeptide(L)'
;MTRPAKPTLSLAKINLEEKVTDLRLRLRGKLAVDLVDYQRAYAQSNAQDIALEPLVPHILSTFMESDRGFQAWRKAKPPNGAS
;
A
#
# COMPACT_ATOMS: atom_id res chain seq x y z
N MET A 1 3.15 -2.08 -45.29
CA MET A 1 3.66 -2.60 -44.71
C MET A 1 3.10 -2.84 -43.63
N THR A 2 3.25 -3.52 -43.14
CA THR A 2 2.75 -3.79 -42.15
C THR A 2 3.49 -3.78 -41.15
N ARG A 3 3.27 -3.47 -40.14
CA ARG A 3 4.02 -3.46 -39.18
C ARG A 3 3.79 -4.56 -38.37
N PRO A 4 4.65 -4.98 -37.79
CA PRO A 4 4.56 -6.02 -36.93
C PRO A 4 3.58 -5.73 -35.94
N ALA A 5 2.97 -6.59 -35.49
CA ALA A 5 2.01 -6.40 -34.62
C ALA A 5 2.37 -5.63 -33.51
N LYS A 6 3.21 -5.97 -32.74
CA LYS A 6 3.54 -5.22 -31.70
C LYS A 6 4.89 -5.18 -31.47
N PRO A 7 5.39 -4.12 -31.19
CA PRO A 7 6.77 -3.97 -30.87
C PRO A 7 7.05 -4.62 -29.59
N THR A 8 8.20 -5.06 -29.45
CA THR A 8 8.62 -5.65 -28.23
C THR A 8 9.34 -4.64 -27.45
N LEU A 9 8.74 -4.04 -26.49
CA LEU A 9 9.40 -3.06 -25.66
C LEU A 9 9.83 -3.66 -24.38
N SER A 10 10.87 -3.12 -23.81
CA SER A 10 11.30 -3.58 -22.52
C SER A 10 10.42 -3.05 -21.43
N LEU A 11 9.67 -2.02 -21.66
CA LEU A 11 8.85 -1.44 -20.62
C LEU A 11 7.64 -2.31 -20.34
N ALA A 12 7.42 -2.61 -19.10
CA ALA A 12 6.30 -3.44 -18.75
C ALA A 12 5.00 -2.72 -18.98
N LYS A 13 3.95 -3.47 -19.15
CA LYS A 13 2.68 -2.87 -19.39
C LYS A 13 2.23 -2.08 -18.18
N ILE A 14 1.69 -0.92 -18.38
CA ILE A 14 1.22 -0.11 -17.31
C ILE A 14 -0.16 -0.58 -16.88
N ASN A 15 -0.35 -0.73 -15.58
CA ASN A 15 -1.63 -1.15 -15.09
C ASN A 15 -2.51 0.07 -14.91
N LEU A 16 -3.29 0.38 -15.88
CA LEU A 16 -4.13 1.55 -15.80
C LEU A 16 -5.41 1.32 -15.05
N GLU A 17 -5.60 0.12 -14.56
CA GLU A 17 -6.78 -0.15 -13.81
C GLU A 17 -6.53 -0.32 -12.34
N GLU A 18 -5.40 0.11 -11.91
CA GLU A 18 -5.10 0.00 -10.50
C GLU A 18 -6.13 0.78 -9.70
N LYS A 19 -6.70 0.16 -8.70
CA LYS A 19 -7.70 0.83 -7.93
C LYS A 19 -7.09 1.78 -6.95
N VAL A 20 -7.71 2.93 -6.81
CA VAL A 20 -7.22 3.93 -5.89
C VAL A 20 -8.35 4.27 -4.94
N THR A 21 -8.10 4.25 -3.66
CA THR A 21 -9.07 4.67 -2.68
C THR A 21 -8.50 5.86 -1.92
N ASP A 22 -9.16 6.98 -2.02
CA ASP A 22 -8.72 8.15 -1.30
C ASP A 22 -9.36 8.16 0.06
N LEU A 23 -8.57 8.43 1.07
CA LEU A 23 -9.05 8.36 2.41
C LEU A 23 -8.56 9.56 3.19
N ARG A 24 -9.45 10.22 3.88
CA ARG A 24 -9.05 11.35 4.70
C ARG A 24 -9.31 10.95 6.13
N LEU A 25 -8.28 10.91 6.95
CA LEU A 25 -8.41 10.49 8.33
C LEU A 25 -8.07 11.62 9.27
N ARG A 26 -8.79 11.62 10.38
CA ARG A 26 -8.46 12.54 11.43
C ARG A 26 -8.10 11.69 12.63
N LEU A 27 -6.88 11.79 13.08
CA LEU A 27 -6.41 10.99 14.19
C LEU A 27 -6.48 11.81 15.47
N ARG A 28 -6.86 11.16 16.55
CA ARG A 28 -7.02 11.86 17.78
C ARG A 28 -6.36 11.16 18.92
N GLY A 29 -6.04 11.90 19.93
CA GLY A 29 -5.58 11.37 21.18
C GLY A 29 -4.26 10.62 21.06
N LYS A 30 -4.20 9.51 21.75
CA LYS A 30 -2.98 8.75 21.80
C LYS A 30 -2.50 8.28 20.44
N LEU A 31 -3.43 7.92 19.58
CA LEU A 31 -3.05 7.45 18.27
C LEU A 31 -2.32 8.54 17.47
N ALA A 32 -2.77 9.77 17.58
CA ALA A 32 -2.13 10.86 16.88
C ALA A 32 -0.70 11.07 17.38
N VAL A 33 -0.52 11.02 18.70
CA VAL A 33 0.79 11.18 19.28
C VAL A 33 1.68 10.01 18.88
N ASP A 34 1.15 8.81 18.97
CA ASP A 34 1.93 7.61 18.66
C ASP A 34 2.37 7.59 17.21
N LEU A 35 1.55 8.08 16.31
CA LEU A 35 1.93 8.08 14.90
C LEU A 35 3.10 9.03 14.66
N VAL A 36 3.06 10.20 15.29
CA VAL A 36 4.16 11.14 15.14
C VAL A 36 5.44 10.57 15.74
N ASP A 37 5.31 9.88 16.88
CA ASP A 37 6.45 9.25 17.48
C ASP A 37 7.01 8.13 16.60
N TYR A 38 6.12 7.39 15.95
CA TYR A 38 6.55 6.33 15.06
C TYR A 38 7.29 6.92 13.87
N GLN A 39 6.81 8.03 13.35
CA GLN A 39 7.49 8.71 12.25
C GLN A 39 8.91 9.07 12.64
N ARG A 40 9.07 9.56 13.87
CA ARG A 40 10.37 9.96 14.33
C ARG A 40 11.27 8.74 14.53
N ALA A 41 10.71 7.68 15.07
CA ALA A 41 11.48 6.45 15.27
C ALA A 41 11.92 5.85 13.93
N TYR A 42 11.04 5.92 12.94
CA TYR A 42 11.38 5.42 11.62
C TYR A 42 12.53 6.23 11.03
N ALA A 43 12.48 7.54 11.18
CA ALA A 43 13.52 8.39 10.64
C ALA A 43 14.86 8.10 11.30
N GLN A 44 14.84 7.83 12.59
CA GLN A 44 16.07 7.53 13.28
C GLN A 44 16.61 6.15 12.90
N SER A 45 15.74 5.18 12.76
CA SER A 45 16.19 3.84 12.43
C SER A 45 16.73 3.73 11.03
N ASN A 46 16.18 4.50 10.12
CA ASN A 46 16.55 4.39 8.73
C ASN A 46 17.35 5.55 8.21
N ALA A 47 17.71 6.47 9.10
CA ALA A 47 18.48 7.66 8.75
C ALA A 47 17.84 8.35 7.57
N GLN A 48 16.52 8.43 7.58
CA GLN A 48 15.81 9.00 6.47
C GLN A 48 14.52 9.59 6.95
N ASP A 49 14.31 10.85 6.72
CA ASP A 49 13.07 11.48 7.10
C ASP A 49 11.96 10.99 6.19
N ILE A 50 10.78 10.84 6.72
CA ILE A 50 9.67 10.38 5.92
C ILE A 50 8.43 11.15 6.34
N ALA A 51 7.64 11.56 5.39
CA ALA A 51 6.39 12.23 5.67
C ALA A 51 5.35 11.21 6.10
N LEU A 52 4.26 11.67 6.69
CA LEU A 52 3.21 10.76 7.12
C LEU A 52 2.47 10.16 5.94
N GLU A 53 2.37 10.87 4.86
CA GLU A 53 1.62 10.38 3.72
C GLU A 53 2.12 9.03 3.18
N PRO A 54 3.40 8.85 2.94
CA PRO A 54 3.85 7.53 2.52
C PRO A 54 4.01 6.57 3.68
N LEU A 55 4.20 7.08 4.89
CA LEU A 55 4.41 6.20 6.03
C LEU A 55 3.13 5.46 6.42
N VAL A 56 2.02 6.14 6.45
CA VAL A 56 0.77 5.53 6.89
C VAL A 56 0.35 4.35 5.99
N PRO A 57 0.36 4.49 4.67
CA PRO A 57 0.04 3.33 3.84
C PRO A 57 0.98 2.17 4.05
N HIS A 58 2.24 2.47 4.30
CA HIS A 58 3.21 1.42 4.53
C HIS A 58 2.92 0.65 5.82
N ILE A 59 2.54 1.37 6.87
CA ILE A 59 2.17 0.74 8.12
C ILE A 59 0.94 -0.15 7.91
N LEU A 60 -0.06 0.37 7.22
CA LEU A 60 -1.28 -0.39 6.98
C LEU A 60 -0.99 -1.65 6.18
N SER A 61 -0.19 -1.52 5.16
CA SER A 61 0.14 -2.65 4.33
C SER A 61 0.87 -3.73 5.13
N THR A 62 1.83 -3.31 5.92
CA THR A 62 2.61 -4.23 6.73
C THR A 62 1.71 -4.97 7.73
N PHE A 63 0.81 -4.22 8.36
CA PHE A 63 -0.08 -4.84 9.33
C PHE A 63 -0.97 -5.88 8.64
N MET A 64 -1.56 -5.52 7.53
CA MET A 64 -2.49 -6.42 6.86
C MET A 64 -1.79 -7.66 6.31
N GLU A 65 -0.56 -7.49 5.88
CA GLU A 65 0.19 -8.64 5.36
C GLU A 65 0.55 -9.61 6.47
N SER A 66 0.70 -9.12 7.68
CA SER A 66 1.07 -9.98 8.78
C SER A 66 -0.13 -10.49 9.56
N ASP A 67 -1.32 -10.02 9.25
CA ASP A 67 -2.49 -10.42 9.99
C ASP A 67 -2.98 -11.77 9.47
N ARG A 68 -2.70 -12.82 10.22
CA ARG A 68 -3.00 -14.16 9.76
C ARG A 68 -4.48 -14.39 9.61
N GLY A 69 -5.28 -13.82 10.47
CA GLY A 69 -6.73 -13.96 10.35
C GLY A 69 -7.25 -13.37 9.07
N PHE A 70 -6.73 -12.21 8.72
CA PHE A 70 -7.14 -11.56 7.49
C PHE A 70 -6.70 -12.37 6.28
N GLN A 71 -5.48 -12.88 6.29
CA GLN A 71 -4.97 -13.64 5.17
C GLN A 71 -5.76 -14.95 4.99
N ALA A 72 -6.16 -15.58 6.09
CA ALA A 72 -6.94 -16.78 6.01
C ALA A 72 -8.34 -16.49 5.47
N TRP A 73 -8.92 -15.40 5.92
CA TRP A 73 -10.24 -15.02 5.43
C TRP A 73 -10.21 -14.77 3.92
N ARG A 74 -9.16 -14.09 3.47
CA ARG A 74 -9.03 -13.78 2.07
C ARG A 74 -8.88 -15.01 1.21
N LYS A 75 -8.14 -15.99 1.69
CA LYS A 75 -7.97 -17.19 0.96
C LYS A 75 -9.26 -17.95 0.82
N ALA A 76 -10.11 -17.92 1.83
CA ALA A 76 -11.36 -18.62 1.81
C ALA A 76 -12.40 -17.93 0.96
N LYS A 77 -12.21 -16.66 0.67
CA LYS A 77 -13.15 -15.91 -0.06
C LYS A 77 -13.12 -16.30 -1.53
N PRO A 78 -14.24 -16.43 -2.18
CA PRO A 78 -14.24 -16.77 -3.59
C PRO A 78 -13.54 -15.71 -4.40
N PRO A 79 -12.84 -16.12 -5.37
CA PRO A 79 -12.07 -15.20 -6.10
C PRO A 79 -12.81 -14.08 -6.69
N ASN A 80 -13.92 -14.21 -7.14
CA ASN A 80 -14.44 -13.12 -7.70
C ASN A 80 -15.35 -12.59 -6.85
N GLY A 81 -15.46 -13.06 -5.91
CA GLY A 81 -16.18 -12.51 -5.06
C GLY A 81 -15.93 -11.36 -4.99
N ALA A 82 -15.06 -11.38 -5.27
CA ALA A 82 -14.76 -10.27 -5.15
C ALA A 82 -15.48 -9.56 -5.84
N SER A 83 -15.65 -9.90 -6.32
CA SER A 83 -16.19 -9.13 -6.85
C SER A 83 -16.71 -8.72 -6.46
#